data_1a7cd215f7c36664f7cd561604cd18af
#
_entry.id   1a7cd215f7c36664f7cd561604cd18af
#
_cell.length_a   1.000
_cell.length_b   1.000
_cell.length_c   1.000
_cell.angle_alpha   90.00
_cell.angle_beta   90.00
_cell.angle_gamma   90.00
#
_symmetry.space_group_name_H-M   'P 1'
#
loop_
_entity.id
_entity.type
_entity.pdbx_description
1 polymer ?
#
loop_
_entity_poly.entity_id
_entity_poly.type
_entity_poly.pdbx_seq_one_letter_code
_entity_poly.pdbx_strand_id
1 'polypeptide(L)'
;MHSINSNGWWRMDWMYTLSGFLVGLIVGVTGAGGGSLMTPLLVLLFGVSPATAVGTDLLYASLTKTLGGWVHGRRGTVDWKVVGLLSLGSLPAAAVTIALLKYLALDQKTLSGLVTSVLSVALLLTASALLLKTQIKKLAQRKDGTLYELRDHHLPAATIITGVVVGTLVAISSVGAGVLGTVALLFLYPRMQAAKVVGTDIAHAVPLTAVAGMGHLALGTVDLVLLGSLLLGSLPGIYIGSHLSARIPEAVLRPVLATMLLFIGFKMVFV
;
A
#
# COMPACT_ATOMS: atom_id res chain seq x y z
N MET A 1 -5.93 24.03 20.97
CA MET A 1 -5.64 23.75 22.36
C MET A 1 -6.66 22.74 22.86
N HIS A 2 -6.50 21.44 22.50
CA HIS A 2 -7.35 20.37 23.02
C HIS A 2 -6.63 19.77 24.23
N SER A 3 -7.28 19.89 25.40
CA SER A 3 -6.82 19.34 26.66
C SER A 3 -6.57 17.82 26.53
N ILE A 4 -5.33 17.41 26.74
CA ILE A 4 -4.97 16.03 27.00
C ILE A 4 -5.62 15.66 28.33
N ASN A 5 -6.77 15.01 28.24
CA ASN A 5 -7.48 14.52 29.42
C ASN A 5 -6.76 13.23 29.87
N SER A 6 -6.18 13.26 31.03
CA SER A 6 -5.32 12.26 31.65
C SER A 6 -6.01 10.95 32.08
N ASN A 7 -7.15 10.64 31.51
CA ASN A 7 -7.93 9.45 31.85
C ASN A 7 -8.07 8.51 30.66
N GLY A 8 -7.15 7.57 30.54
CA GLY A 8 -7.48 6.29 29.95
C GLY A 8 -6.74 5.92 28.67
N TRP A 9 -5.69 5.23 28.84
CA TRP A 9 -5.11 4.29 27.87
C TRP A 9 -6.12 3.24 27.35
N TRP A 10 -7.39 3.29 27.78
CA TRP A 10 -8.45 2.30 27.57
C TRP A 10 -9.60 2.75 26.68
N ARG A 11 -9.58 3.97 26.17
CA ARG A 11 -10.57 4.38 25.17
C ARG A 11 -10.11 3.94 23.78
N MET A 12 -10.31 2.67 23.46
CA MET A 12 -10.45 2.26 22.07
C MET A 12 -11.62 3.05 21.50
N ASP A 13 -11.32 3.99 20.62
CA ASP A 13 -12.34 4.81 20.02
C ASP A 13 -13.15 3.94 19.05
N TRP A 14 -14.40 3.65 19.39
CA TRP A 14 -15.28 2.82 18.58
C TRP A 14 -15.38 3.30 17.15
N MET A 15 -15.17 4.59 16.92
CA MET A 15 -15.13 5.18 15.58
C MET A 15 -13.95 4.65 14.76
N TYR A 16 -12.76 4.50 15.35
CA TYR A 16 -11.60 3.90 14.65
C TYR A 16 -11.81 2.41 14.39
N THR A 17 -12.41 1.68 15.32
CA THR A 17 -12.75 0.27 15.15
C THR A 17 -13.78 0.08 14.03
N LEU A 18 -14.84 0.90 14.01
CA LEU A 18 -15.84 0.88 12.94
C LEU A 18 -15.23 1.23 11.59
N SER A 19 -14.34 2.22 11.55
CA SER A 19 -13.62 2.60 10.34
C SER A 19 -12.68 1.50 9.87
N GLY A 20 -11.96 0.88 10.80
CA GLY A 20 -11.17 -0.32 10.53
C GLY A 20 -12.03 -1.41 9.90
N PHE A 21 -13.24 -1.65 10.43
CA PHE A 21 -14.17 -2.63 9.88
C PHE A 21 -14.62 -2.29 8.45
N LEU A 22 -15.04 -1.05 8.21
CA LEU A 22 -15.47 -0.60 6.87
C LEU A 22 -14.33 -0.66 5.86
N VAL A 23 -13.16 -0.17 6.25
CA VAL A 23 -11.96 -0.26 5.38
C VAL A 23 -11.56 -1.71 5.18
N GLY A 24 -11.54 -2.52 6.23
CA GLY A 24 -11.27 -3.94 6.13
C GLY A 24 -12.22 -4.67 5.19
N LEU A 25 -13.52 -4.33 5.24
CA LEU A 25 -14.53 -4.87 4.34
C LEU A 25 -14.23 -4.49 2.88
N ILE A 26 -13.95 -3.21 2.60
CA ILE A 26 -13.55 -2.75 1.26
C ILE A 26 -12.28 -3.46 0.80
N VAL A 27 -11.29 -3.58 1.66
CA VAL A 27 -10.03 -4.28 1.40
C VAL A 27 -10.27 -5.75 1.07
N GLY A 28 -11.08 -6.42 1.89
CA GLY A 28 -11.46 -7.81 1.67
C GLY A 28 -12.18 -8.01 0.34
N VAL A 29 -13.14 -7.13 0.02
CA VAL A 29 -13.87 -7.15 -1.25
C VAL A 29 -12.94 -6.92 -2.43
N THR A 30 -12.02 -5.97 -2.33
CA THR A 30 -11.18 -5.53 -3.46
C THR A 30 -9.96 -6.42 -3.69
N GLY A 31 -9.52 -7.15 -2.66
CA GLY A 31 -8.25 -7.89 -2.71
C GLY A 31 -7.03 -6.98 -2.93
N ALA A 32 -7.23 -5.66 -3.02
CA ALA A 32 -6.20 -4.68 -3.41
C ALA A 32 -5.23 -4.31 -2.28
N GLY A 33 -5.30 -5.02 -1.14
CA GLY A 33 -4.41 -4.77 0.00
C GLY A 33 -4.49 -3.33 0.51
N GLY A 34 -5.37 -3.11 1.46
CA GLY A 34 -5.75 -1.88 2.23
C GLY A 34 -4.94 -0.61 2.24
N GLY A 35 -3.65 -0.66 2.00
CA GLY A 35 -2.76 0.48 2.22
C GLY A 35 -3.04 1.71 1.35
N SER A 36 -3.69 1.57 0.20
CA SER A 36 -4.03 2.74 -0.64
C SER A 36 -5.27 3.52 -0.15
N LEU A 37 -6.07 2.95 0.74
CA LEU A 37 -7.30 3.56 1.24
C LEU A 37 -7.21 3.99 2.71
N MET A 38 -6.50 3.23 3.54
CA MET A 38 -6.45 3.47 4.99
C MET A 38 -5.84 4.83 5.30
N THR A 39 -4.63 5.09 4.81
CA THR A 39 -3.93 6.36 5.07
C THR A 39 -4.77 7.59 4.72
N PRO A 40 -5.31 7.75 3.49
CA PRO A 40 -6.11 8.93 3.16
C PRO A 40 -7.41 9.02 3.94
N LEU A 41 -8.03 7.90 4.31
CA LEU A 41 -9.22 7.92 5.16
C LEU A 41 -8.91 8.44 6.57
N LEU A 42 -7.79 8.00 7.15
CA LEU A 42 -7.34 8.50 8.45
C LEU A 42 -7.10 10.02 8.43
N VAL A 43 -6.49 10.52 7.36
CA VAL A 43 -6.21 11.96 7.22
C VAL A 43 -7.50 12.76 7.00
N LEU A 44 -8.34 12.35 6.03
CA LEU A 44 -9.47 13.16 5.57
C LEU A 44 -10.72 13.04 6.45
N LEU A 45 -10.97 11.87 7.06
CA LEU A 45 -12.17 11.64 7.88
C LEU A 45 -11.91 11.83 9.37
N PHE A 46 -10.70 11.50 9.83
CA PHE A 46 -10.37 11.52 11.25
C PHE A 46 -9.41 12.65 11.65
N GLY A 47 -8.89 13.40 10.66
CA GLY A 47 -7.95 14.50 10.92
C GLY A 47 -6.63 14.03 11.53
N VAL A 48 -6.27 12.75 11.37
CA VAL A 48 -4.98 12.22 11.81
C VAL A 48 -3.88 12.88 10.98
N SER A 49 -2.78 13.28 11.65
CA SER A 49 -1.66 13.86 10.91
C SER A 49 -1.16 12.90 9.83
N PRO A 50 -0.83 13.38 8.60
CA PRO A 50 -0.39 12.54 7.50
C PRO A 50 0.77 11.61 7.86
N ALA A 51 1.75 12.10 8.60
CA ALA A 51 2.89 11.29 9.05
C ALA A 51 2.45 10.14 9.99
N THR A 52 1.53 10.42 10.94
CA THR A 52 0.99 9.40 11.84
C THR A 52 0.12 8.40 11.10
N ALA A 53 -0.70 8.86 10.17
CA ALA A 53 -1.54 8.00 9.36
C ALA A 53 -0.70 7.00 8.55
N VAL A 54 0.37 7.48 7.88
CA VAL A 54 1.29 6.63 7.11
C VAL A 54 2.02 5.64 8.00
N GLY A 55 2.63 6.10 9.10
CA GLY A 55 3.39 5.23 9.99
C GLY A 55 2.52 4.11 10.58
N THR A 56 1.31 4.44 11.02
CA THR A 56 0.35 3.48 11.58
C THR A 56 -0.16 2.50 10.52
N ASP A 57 -0.48 3.01 9.32
CA ASP A 57 -0.96 2.18 8.20
C ASP A 57 0.10 1.21 7.69
N LEU A 58 1.37 1.56 7.68
CA LEU A 58 2.47 0.67 7.29
C LEU A 58 2.52 -0.59 8.19
N LEU A 59 2.45 -0.42 9.51
CA LEU A 59 2.41 -1.56 10.43
C LEU A 59 1.10 -2.34 10.30
N TYR A 60 -0.03 -1.64 10.19
CA TYR A 60 -1.32 -2.25 9.89
C TYR A 60 -1.28 -3.11 8.63
N ALA A 61 -0.74 -2.57 7.53
CA ALA A 61 -0.61 -3.28 6.26
C ALA A 61 0.31 -4.49 6.36
N SER A 62 1.43 -4.39 7.09
CA SER A 62 2.33 -5.52 7.32
C SER A 62 1.60 -6.68 8.02
N LEU A 63 0.89 -6.39 9.12
CA LEU A 63 0.18 -7.39 9.89
C LEU A 63 -0.96 -8.04 9.10
N THR A 64 -1.77 -7.24 8.43
CA THR A 64 -2.93 -7.74 7.66
C THR A 64 -2.50 -8.53 6.43
N LYS A 65 -1.45 -8.10 5.71
CA LYS A 65 -0.92 -8.79 4.53
C LYS A 65 -0.16 -10.07 4.86
N THR A 66 0.36 -10.23 6.07
CA THR A 66 1.05 -11.45 6.49
C THR A 66 0.16 -12.68 6.33
N LEU A 67 -1.12 -12.60 6.72
CA LEU A 67 -2.07 -13.69 6.52
C LEU A 67 -2.30 -13.98 5.03
N GLY A 68 -2.45 -12.95 4.20
CA GLY A 68 -2.59 -13.08 2.75
C GLY A 68 -1.34 -13.72 2.12
N GLY A 69 -0.16 -13.25 2.48
CA GLY A 69 1.12 -13.78 2.03
C GLY A 69 1.30 -15.26 2.39
N TRP A 70 0.94 -15.64 3.61
CA TRP A 70 0.97 -17.03 4.04
C TRP A 70 0.02 -17.94 3.23
N VAL A 71 -1.22 -17.51 2.98
CA VAL A 71 -2.18 -18.26 2.16
C VAL A 71 -1.68 -18.42 0.73
N HIS A 72 -1.19 -17.35 0.11
CA HIS A 72 -0.63 -17.38 -1.25
C HIS A 72 0.63 -18.25 -1.33
N GLY A 73 1.50 -18.18 -0.31
CA GLY A 73 2.68 -19.03 -0.20
C GLY A 73 2.32 -20.52 -0.17
N ARG A 74 1.34 -20.92 0.65
CA ARG A 74 0.86 -22.31 0.72
C ARG A 74 0.21 -22.80 -0.57
N ARG A 75 -0.45 -21.91 -1.32
CA ARG A 75 -1.08 -22.23 -2.61
C ARG A 75 -0.09 -22.27 -3.77
N GLY A 76 1.19 -22.02 -3.56
CA GLY A 76 2.20 -21.97 -4.61
C GLY A 76 2.00 -20.82 -5.60
N THR A 77 1.24 -19.80 -5.25
CA THR A 77 0.95 -18.63 -6.09
C THR A 77 1.92 -17.47 -5.84
N VAL A 78 3.11 -17.73 -5.29
CA VAL A 78 4.17 -16.75 -5.08
C VAL A 78 5.37 -17.12 -5.95
N ASP A 79 5.92 -16.14 -6.66
CA ASP A 79 7.21 -16.24 -7.31
C ASP A 79 8.31 -15.67 -6.41
N TRP A 80 8.92 -16.54 -5.61
CA TRP A 80 9.92 -16.12 -4.62
C TRP A 80 11.17 -15.48 -5.24
N LYS A 81 11.51 -15.82 -6.50
CA LYS A 81 12.60 -15.17 -7.21
C LYS A 81 12.28 -13.70 -7.49
N VAL A 82 11.08 -13.42 -7.93
CA VAL A 82 10.60 -12.06 -8.18
C VAL A 82 10.46 -11.28 -6.88
N VAL A 83 9.94 -11.91 -5.81
CA VAL A 83 9.93 -11.32 -4.46
C VAL A 83 11.34 -10.92 -4.03
N GLY A 84 12.33 -11.79 -4.21
CA GLY A 84 13.72 -11.51 -3.87
C GLY A 84 14.28 -10.31 -4.64
N LEU A 85 14.06 -10.26 -5.96
CA LEU A 85 14.53 -9.14 -6.81
C LEU A 85 13.87 -7.81 -6.43
N LEU A 86 12.56 -7.80 -6.19
CA LEU A 86 11.85 -6.61 -5.71
C LEU A 86 12.38 -6.18 -4.34
N SER A 87 12.59 -7.12 -3.42
CA SER A 87 13.07 -6.85 -2.07
C SER A 87 14.49 -6.31 -2.05
N LEU A 88 15.36 -6.78 -2.95
CA LEU A 88 16.73 -6.25 -3.12
C LEU A 88 16.73 -4.75 -3.46
N GLY A 89 15.73 -4.27 -4.19
CA GLY A 89 15.55 -2.84 -4.44
C GLY A 89 14.80 -2.12 -3.34
N SER A 90 13.65 -2.65 -2.93
CA SER A 90 12.69 -1.93 -2.10
C SER A 90 13.08 -1.83 -0.62
N LEU A 91 13.66 -2.88 -0.03
CA LEU A 91 14.02 -2.84 1.40
C LEU A 91 15.15 -1.86 1.68
N PRO A 92 16.27 -1.86 0.92
CA PRO A 92 17.30 -0.84 1.08
C PRO A 92 16.77 0.57 0.80
N ALA A 93 15.95 0.74 -0.26
CA ALA A 93 15.38 2.04 -0.61
C ALA A 93 14.47 2.57 0.51
N ALA A 94 13.60 1.73 1.08
CA ALA A 94 12.77 2.10 2.22
C ALA A 94 13.62 2.47 3.45
N ALA A 95 14.63 1.66 3.78
CA ALA A 95 15.52 1.92 4.90
C ALA A 95 16.29 3.24 4.73
N VAL A 96 16.83 3.49 3.52
CA VAL A 96 17.52 4.76 3.20
C VAL A 96 16.55 5.94 3.27
N THR A 97 15.34 5.79 2.75
CA THR A 97 14.32 6.85 2.82
C THR A 97 13.99 7.21 4.27
N ILE A 98 13.76 6.22 5.13
CA ILE A 98 13.50 6.45 6.56
C ILE A 98 14.73 7.06 7.26
N ALA A 99 15.94 6.56 6.96
CA ALA A 99 17.17 7.11 7.52
C ALA A 99 17.35 8.58 7.11
N LEU A 100 17.04 8.93 5.87
CA LEU A 100 17.09 10.30 5.37
C LEU A 100 16.05 11.19 6.08
N LEU A 101 14.80 10.72 6.24
CA LEU A 101 13.79 11.46 7.00
C LEU A 101 14.24 11.71 8.44
N LYS A 102 14.85 10.72 9.08
CA LYS A 102 15.41 10.85 10.43
C LYS A 102 16.59 11.83 10.48
N TYR A 103 17.50 11.75 9.51
CA TYR A 103 18.68 12.62 9.44
C TYR A 103 18.31 14.09 9.21
N LEU A 104 17.32 14.33 8.36
CA LEU A 104 16.81 15.68 8.08
C LEU A 104 16.11 16.30 9.29
N ALA A 105 15.73 15.49 10.30
CA ALA A 105 15.08 15.94 11.55
C ALA A 105 13.97 16.97 11.31
N LEU A 106 13.12 16.71 10.28
CA LEU A 106 12.06 17.63 9.87
C LEU A 106 11.07 17.83 11.02
N ASP A 107 10.66 19.07 11.22
CA ASP A 107 9.54 19.37 12.11
C ASP A 107 8.25 18.70 11.62
N GLN A 108 7.32 18.48 12.55
CA GLN A 108 6.07 17.74 12.28
C GLN A 108 5.27 18.33 11.12
N LYS A 109 5.28 19.65 10.95
CA LYS A 109 4.55 20.33 9.88
C LYS A 109 5.18 20.05 8.52
N THR A 110 6.49 20.19 8.40
CA THR A 110 7.24 19.95 7.15
C THR A 110 7.17 18.47 6.75
N LEU A 111 7.33 17.55 7.72
CA LEU A 111 7.19 16.12 7.48
C LEU A 111 5.78 15.77 6.97
N SER A 112 4.73 16.30 7.63
CA SER A 112 3.36 16.05 7.19
C SER A 112 3.08 16.65 5.80
N GLY A 113 3.60 17.81 5.49
CA GLY A 113 3.50 18.41 4.14
C GLY A 113 4.17 17.56 3.06
N LEU A 114 5.39 17.07 3.33
CA LEU A 114 6.09 16.15 2.43
C LEU A 114 5.27 14.86 2.20
N VAL A 115 4.81 14.25 3.29
CA VAL A 115 3.99 13.02 3.24
C VAL A 115 2.72 13.27 2.45
N THR A 116 2.00 14.37 2.70
CA THR A 116 0.77 14.72 1.95
C THR A 116 1.03 14.85 0.46
N SER A 117 2.10 15.55 0.07
CA SER A 117 2.45 15.74 -1.33
C SER A 117 2.76 14.42 -2.04
N VAL A 118 3.60 13.58 -1.42
CA VAL A 118 3.95 12.26 -1.98
C VAL A 118 2.73 11.34 -2.00
N LEU A 119 1.91 11.35 -0.95
CA LEU A 119 0.68 10.57 -0.87
C LEU A 119 -0.31 10.96 -1.97
N SER A 120 -0.51 12.26 -2.21
CA SER A 120 -1.38 12.77 -3.29
C SER A 120 -0.93 12.25 -4.65
N VAL A 121 0.36 12.39 -4.96
CA VAL A 121 0.95 11.87 -6.21
C VAL A 121 0.81 10.36 -6.31
N ALA A 122 1.11 9.62 -5.23
CA ALA A 122 1.01 8.17 -5.20
C ALA A 122 -0.44 7.69 -5.42
N LEU A 123 -1.43 8.39 -4.85
CA LEU A 123 -2.85 8.08 -5.07
C LEU A 123 -3.28 8.32 -6.52
N LEU A 124 -2.87 9.44 -7.12
CA LEU A 124 -3.16 9.75 -8.52
C LEU A 124 -2.51 8.74 -9.47
N LEU A 125 -1.25 8.37 -9.21
CA LEU A 125 -0.55 7.31 -9.96
C LEU A 125 -1.26 5.96 -9.82
N THR A 126 -1.68 5.61 -8.60
CA THR A 126 -2.39 4.36 -8.31
C THR A 126 -3.73 4.29 -9.03
N ALA A 127 -4.49 5.38 -9.00
CA ALA A 127 -5.77 5.48 -9.70
C ALA A 127 -5.59 5.37 -11.22
N SER A 128 -4.60 6.09 -11.78
CA SER A 128 -4.25 6.02 -13.20
C SER A 128 -3.81 4.61 -13.60
N ALA A 129 -2.98 3.96 -12.79
CA ALA A 129 -2.53 2.59 -13.00
C ALA A 129 -3.70 1.59 -12.99
N LEU A 130 -4.68 1.78 -12.09
CA LEU A 130 -5.91 0.98 -12.05
C LEU A 130 -6.74 1.14 -13.34
N LEU A 131 -6.95 2.37 -13.79
CA LEU A 131 -7.71 2.64 -15.02
C LEU A 131 -6.99 2.06 -16.25
N LEU A 132 -5.68 2.24 -16.32
CA LEU A 132 -4.85 1.82 -17.46
C LEU A 132 -4.37 0.36 -17.38
N LYS A 133 -4.68 -0.38 -16.32
CA LYS A 133 -4.23 -1.77 -16.10
C LYS A 133 -4.42 -2.67 -17.32
N THR A 134 -5.56 -2.56 -18.01
CA THR A 134 -5.85 -3.37 -19.19
C THR A 134 -5.00 -2.96 -20.39
N GLN A 135 -4.80 -1.66 -20.60
CA GLN A 135 -3.96 -1.13 -21.68
C GLN A 135 -2.49 -1.48 -21.42
N ILE A 136 -2.02 -1.31 -20.18
CA ILE A 136 -0.66 -1.69 -19.77
C ILE A 136 -0.42 -3.18 -20.01
N LYS A 137 -1.38 -4.05 -19.63
CA LYS A 137 -1.26 -5.48 -19.89
C LYS A 137 -1.22 -5.80 -21.39
N LYS A 138 -2.08 -5.18 -22.21
CA LYS A 138 -2.06 -5.34 -23.66
C LYS A 138 -0.74 -4.89 -24.27
N LEU A 139 -0.21 -3.74 -23.85
CA LEU A 139 1.08 -3.21 -24.29
C LEU A 139 2.22 -4.17 -23.93
N ALA A 140 2.22 -4.65 -22.68
CA ALA A 140 3.23 -5.58 -22.21
C ALA A 140 3.22 -6.94 -22.92
N GLN A 141 2.08 -7.35 -23.47
CA GLN A 141 1.95 -8.62 -24.22
C GLN A 141 2.38 -8.50 -25.68
N ARG A 142 2.57 -7.29 -26.22
CA ARG A 142 3.14 -7.12 -27.57
C ARG A 142 4.57 -7.66 -27.59
N LYS A 143 4.88 -8.45 -28.61
CA LYS A 143 6.21 -9.07 -28.77
C LYS A 143 7.15 -8.25 -29.66
N ASP A 144 6.61 -7.22 -30.29
CA ASP A 144 7.34 -6.41 -31.27
C ASP A 144 7.71 -5.06 -30.69
N GLY A 145 8.97 -4.65 -30.91
CA GLY A 145 9.47 -3.33 -30.58
C GLY A 145 10.52 -3.27 -29.47
N THR A 146 11.21 -2.15 -29.43
CA THR A 146 12.34 -1.84 -28.54
C THR A 146 12.04 -2.07 -27.07
N LEU A 147 10.79 -1.80 -26.64
CA LEU A 147 10.37 -2.01 -25.25
C LEU A 147 10.34 -3.48 -24.82
N TYR A 148 10.02 -4.38 -25.76
CA TYR A 148 10.04 -5.83 -25.49
C TYR A 148 11.47 -6.32 -25.31
N GLU A 149 12.36 -5.95 -26.21
CA GLU A 149 13.79 -6.37 -26.18
C GLU A 149 14.50 -5.82 -24.93
N LEU A 150 14.33 -4.52 -24.61
CA LEU A 150 14.89 -3.91 -23.42
C LEU A 150 14.41 -4.57 -22.13
N ARG A 151 13.11 -4.87 -22.07
CA ARG A 151 12.53 -5.54 -20.91
C ARG A 151 13.08 -6.97 -20.74
N ASP A 152 13.12 -7.77 -21.80
CA ASP A 152 13.49 -9.19 -21.73
C ASP A 152 14.99 -9.34 -21.40
N HIS A 153 15.83 -8.45 -21.91
CA HIS A 153 17.28 -8.46 -21.67
C HIS A 153 17.66 -7.98 -20.26
N HIS A 154 16.94 -6.99 -19.71
CA HIS A 154 17.24 -6.39 -18.42
C HIS A 154 16.18 -6.65 -17.33
N LEU A 155 15.40 -7.71 -17.48
CA LEU A 155 14.28 -8.01 -16.58
C LEU A 155 14.64 -8.02 -15.07
N PRO A 156 15.75 -8.63 -14.63
CA PRO A 156 16.14 -8.58 -13.22
C PRO A 156 16.46 -7.17 -12.74
N ALA A 157 17.22 -6.39 -13.52
CA ALA A 157 17.56 -5.01 -13.19
C ALA A 157 16.31 -4.12 -13.16
N ALA A 158 15.41 -4.25 -14.14
CA ALA A 158 14.14 -3.53 -14.16
C ALA A 158 13.26 -3.88 -12.96
N THR A 159 13.28 -5.13 -12.50
CA THR A 159 12.56 -5.55 -11.30
C THR A 159 13.15 -4.91 -10.03
N ILE A 160 14.48 -4.87 -9.90
CA ILE A 160 15.15 -4.22 -8.77
C ILE A 160 14.86 -2.71 -8.77
N ILE A 161 14.97 -2.03 -9.93
CA ILE A 161 14.65 -0.59 -10.06
C ILE A 161 13.18 -0.32 -9.69
N THR A 162 12.27 -1.17 -10.14
CA THR A 162 10.86 -1.10 -9.72
C THR A 162 10.73 -1.24 -8.21
N GLY A 163 11.49 -2.17 -7.60
CA GLY A 163 11.58 -2.30 -6.17
C GLY A 163 12.04 -1.00 -5.49
N VAL A 164 13.09 -0.35 -5.99
CA VAL A 164 13.58 0.93 -5.45
C VAL A 164 12.48 1.99 -5.47
N VAL A 165 11.83 2.17 -6.61
CA VAL A 165 10.75 3.17 -6.77
C VAL A 165 9.57 2.88 -5.82
N VAL A 166 9.11 1.63 -5.81
CA VAL A 166 7.99 1.21 -4.92
C VAL A 166 8.39 1.33 -3.46
N GLY A 167 9.61 0.93 -3.10
CA GLY A 167 10.11 1.02 -1.73
C GLY A 167 10.14 2.45 -1.19
N THR A 168 10.67 3.39 -2.00
CA THR A 168 10.69 4.82 -1.65
C THR A 168 9.28 5.39 -1.50
N LEU A 169 8.39 5.13 -2.47
CA LEU A 169 7.01 5.62 -2.42
C LEU A 169 6.26 5.06 -1.21
N VAL A 170 6.36 3.77 -0.97
CA VAL A 170 5.69 3.10 0.17
C VAL A 170 6.22 3.62 1.50
N ALA A 171 7.52 3.82 1.64
CA ALA A 171 8.11 4.34 2.88
C ALA A 171 7.60 5.74 3.25
N ILE A 172 7.25 6.59 2.26
CA ILE A 172 6.78 7.96 2.53
C ILE A 172 5.24 8.03 2.59
N SER A 173 4.53 7.20 1.81
CA SER A 173 3.08 7.37 1.62
C SER A 173 2.22 6.19 2.06
N SER A 174 2.82 5.06 2.42
CA SER A 174 2.13 3.77 2.62
C SER A 174 1.40 3.25 1.36
N VAL A 175 1.36 4.02 0.27
CA VAL A 175 0.69 3.69 -0.98
C VAL A 175 1.68 3.15 -2.01
N GLY A 176 1.30 2.11 -2.73
CA GLY A 176 2.14 1.53 -3.80
C GLY A 176 2.35 0.04 -3.69
N ALA A 177 2.55 -0.49 -2.47
CA ALA A 177 2.58 -1.93 -2.23
C ALA A 177 1.16 -2.51 -2.35
N GLY A 178 0.79 -2.96 -3.49
CA GLY A 178 -0.53 -3.49 -3.84
C GLY A 178 -0.84 -3.16 -5.30
N VAL A 179 -1.44 -2.01 -5.58
CA VAL A 179 -1.86 -1.68 -6.94
C VAL A 179 -0.68 -1.37 -7.86
N LEU A 180 0.23 -0.48 -7.45
CA LEU A 180 1.38 -0.12 -8.28
C LEU A 180 2.32 -1.30 -8.47
N GLY A 181 2.59 -2.08 -7.41
CA GLY A 181 3.36 -3.30 -7.48
C GLY A 181 2.74 -4.32 -8.43
N THR A 182 1.44 -4.58 -8.28
CA THR A 182 0.69 -5.48 -9.18
C THR A 182 0.76 -5.01 -10.63
N VAL A 183 0.55 -3.72 -10.92
CA VAL A 183 0.59 -3.19 -12.30
C VAL A 183 2.00 -3.25 -12.87
N ALA A 184 3.01 -2.92 -12.08
CA ALA A 184 4.40 -3.06 -12.48
C ALA A 184 4.77 -4.52 -12.81
N LEU A 185 4.34 -5.48 -11.97
CA LEU A 185 4.53 -6.91 -12.23
C LEU A 185 3.80 -7.38 -13.49
N LEU A 186 2.57 -6.89 -13.74
CA LEU A 186 1.86 -7.21 -14.99
C LEU A 186 2.58 -6.68 -16.23
N PHE A 187 3.28 -5.56 -16.12
CA PHE A 187 4.09 -5.00 -17.19
C PHE A 187 5.38 -5.79 -17.39
N LEU A 188 6.11 -6.05 -16.31
CA LEU A 188 7.40 -6.76 -16.36
C LEU A 188 7.25 -8.25 -16.71
N TYR A 189 6.22 -8.89 -16.17
CA TYR A 189 5.95 -10.33 -16.29
C TYR A 189 4.57 -10.61 -16.93
N PRO A 190 4.31 -10.22 -18.18
CA PRO A 190 2.98 -10.30 -18.79
C PRO A 190 2.45 -11.72 -19.00
N ARG A 191 3.34 -12.72 -18.92
CA ARG A 191 2.97 -14.14 -19.02
C ARG A 191 2.64 -14.76 -17.66
N MET A 192 2.90 -14.03 -16.55
CA MET A 192 2.58 -14.51 -15.22
C MET A 192 1.07 -14.55 -15.01
N GLN A 193 0.57 -15.64 -14.43
CA GLN A 193 -0.85 -15.77 -14.10
C GLN A 193 -1.27 -14.70 -13.08
N ALA A 194 -2.48 -14.16 -13.19
CA ALA A 194 -2.96 -13.09 -12.33
C ALA A 194 -2.87 -13.43 -10.82
N ALA A 195 -3.22 -14.66 -10.44
CA ALA A 195 -3.10 -15.12 -9.06
C ALA A 195 -1.64 -15.11 -8.57
N LYS A 196 -0.69 -15.45 -9.46
CA LYS A 196 0.74 -15.44 -9.13
C LYS A 196 1.29 -14.02 -9.02
N VAL A 197 0.81 -13.09 -9.85
CA VAL A 197 1.15 -11.66 -9.74
C VAL A 197 0.69 -11.10 -8.38
N VAL A 198 -0.57 -11.34 -8.02
CA VAL A 198 -1.14 -10.86 -6.73
C VAL A 198 -0.43 -11.50 -5.54
N GLY A 199 -0.22 -12.81 -5.57
CA GLY A 199 0.49 -13.50 -4.48
C GLY A 199 1.93 -13.03 -4.30
N THR A 200 2.64 -12.76 -5.41
CA THR A 200 4.01 -12.24 -5.41
C THR A 200 4.07 -10.82 -4.85
N ASP A 201 3.12 -9.95 -5.26
CA ASP A 201 3.03 -8.58 -4.75
C ASP A 201 2.72 -8.54 -3.25
N ILE A 202 1.75 -9.34 -2.78
CA ILE A 202 1.43 -9.44 -1.35
C ILE A 202 2.63 -9.94 -0.55
N ALA A 203 3.29 -11.00 -1.02
CA ALA A 203 4.45 -11.57 -0.33
C ALA A 203 5.62 -10.58 -0.25
N HIS A 204 5.84 -9.76 -1.28
CA HIS A 204 6.83 -8.68 -1.29
C HIS A 204 6.41 -7.52 -0.37
N ALA A 205 5.12 -7.18 -0.35
CA ALA A 205 4.61 -6.06 0.43
C ALA A 205 4.80 -6.24 1.95
N VAL A 206 4.72 -7.49 2.45
CA VAL A 206 4.87 -7.79 3.89
C VAL A 206 6.21 -7.30 4.46
N PRO A 207 7.38 -7.76 3.99
CA PRO A 207 8.66 -7.29 4.51
C PRO A 207 8.88 -5.80 4.24
N LEU A 208 8.42 -5.28 3.09
CA LEU A 208 8.55 -3.86 2.77
C LEU A 208 7.81 -2.97 3.77
N THR A 209 6.53 -3.25 4.02
CA THR A 209 5.73 -2.45 4.96
C THR A 209 6.16 -2.67 6.40
N ALA A 210 6.71 -3.84 6.76
CA ALA A 210 7.31 -4.08 8.07
C ALA A 210 8.54 -3.20 8.30
N VAL A 211 9.49 -3.18 7.36
CA VAL A 211 10.71 -2.36 7.45
C VAL A 211 10.35 -0.88 7.52
N ALA A 212 9.49 -0.40 6.62
CA ALA A 212 9.06 0.99 6.60
C ALA A 212 8.28 1.37 7.88
N GLY A 213 7.35 0.51 8.35
CA GLY A 213 6.55 0.73 9.54
C GLY A 213 7.39 0.74 10.83
N MET A 214 8.37 -0.17 10.97
CA MET A 214 9.33 -0.13 12.07
C MET A 214 10.19 1.14 12.03
N GLY A 215 10.55 1.60 10.84
CA GLY A 215 11.24 2.87 10.66
C GLY A 215 10.40 4.05 11.16
N HIS A 216 9.12 4.11 10.79
CA HIS A 216 8.18 5.11 11.29
C HIS A 216 7.92 5.01 12.80
N LEU A 217 7.94 3.80 13.37
CA LEU A 217 7.89 3.61 14.82
C LEU A 217 9.11 4.26 15.51
N ALA A 218 10.30 4.09 14.92
CA ALA A 218 11.53 4.73 15.41
C ALA A 218 11.56 6.25 15.19
N LEU A 219 10.76 6.79 14.26
CA LEU A 219 10.54 8.22 14.06
C LEU A 219 9.48 8.80 15.03
N GLY A 220 8.79 7.96 15.80
CA GLY A 220 7.70 8.39 16.68
C GLY A 220 6.41 8.78 15.95
N THR A 221 6.22 8.35 14.72
CA THR A 221 5.04 8.66 13.87
C THR A 221 4.02 7.51 13.83
N VAL A 222 4.07 6.57 14.77
CA VAL A 222 3.10 5.47 14.87
C VAL A 222 2.25 5.67 16.12
N ASP A 223 0.94 5.61 15.95
CA ASP A 223 -0.03 5.55 17.06
C ASP A 223 -0.46 4.08 17.27
N LEU A 224 0.01 3.48 18.37
CA LEU A 224 -0.26 2.07 18.68
C LEU A 224 -1.71 1.84 19.11
N VAL A 225 -2.39 2.84 19.70
CA VAL A 225 -3.80 2.73 20.10
C VAL A 225 -4.68 2.75 18.85
N LEU A 226 -4.38 3.66 17.93
CA LEU A 226 -5.02 3.70 16.62
C LEU A 226 -4.79 2.39 15.86
N LEU A 227 -3.55 1.89 15.82
CA LEU A 227 -3.21 0.61 15.19
C LEU A 227 -4.05 -0.56 15.75
N GLY A 228 -4.11 -0.68 17.08
CA GLY A 228 -4.91 -1.71 17.75
C GLY A 228 -6.39 -1.63 17.42
N SER A 229 -6.96 -0.43 17.46
CA SER A 229 -8.37 -0.18 17.13
C SER A 229 -8.70 -0.54 15.68
N LEU A 230 -7.81 -0.14 14.73
CA LEU A 230 -7.95 -0.48 13.32
C LEU A 230 -7.87 -1.98 13.07
N LEU A 231 -6.93 -2.69 13.71
CA LEU A 231 -6.78 -4.14 13.55
C LEU A 231 -8.01 -4.89 14.06
N LEU A 232 -8.54 -4.51 15.22
CA LEU A 232 -9.74 -5.15 15.79
C LEU A 232 -10.96 -5.01 14.86
N GLY A 233 -11.15 -3.86 14.24
CA GLY A 233 -12.23 -3.66 13.28
C GLY A 233 -11.96 -4.36 11.95
N SER A 234 -10.76 -4.23 11.40
CA SER A 234 -10.47 -4.65 10.04
C SER A 234 -10.37 -6.16 9.85
N LEU A 235 -9.92 -6.91 10.85
CA LEU A 235 -9.85 -8.37 10.71
C LEU A 235 -11.20 -9.01 10.40
N PRO A 236 -12.29 -8.75 11.16
CA PRO A 236 -13.61 -9.23 10.79
C PRO A 236 -14.12 -8.62 9.47
N GLY A 237 -13.80 -7.33 9.21
CA GLY A 237 -14.15 -6.66 7.95
C GLY A 237 -13.53 -7.36 6.73
N ILE A 238 -12.22 -7.64 6.76
CA ILE A 238 -11.50 -8.36 5.70
C ILE A 238 -12.08 -9.75 5.50
N TYR A 239 -12.37 -10.46 6.58
CA TYR A 239 -12.96 -11.80 6.50
C TYR A 239 -14.31 -11.78 5.78
N ILE A 240 -15.22 -10.90 6.17
CA ILE A 240 -16.54 -10.76 5.54
C ILE A 240 -16.39 -10.26 4.09
N GLY A 241 -15.55 -9.25 3.86
CA GLY A 241 -15.30 -8.68 2.54
C GLY A 241 -14.73 -9.68 1.55
N SER A 242 -13.81 -10.53 1.98
CA SER A 242 -13.23 -11.57 1.12
C SER A 242 -14.25 -12.62 0.67
N HIS A 243 -15.22 -12.95 1.51
CA HIS A 243 -16.33 -13.83 1.12
C HIS A 243 -17.29 -13.12 0.15
N LEU A 244 -17.50 -11.83 0.30
CA LEU A 244 -18.35 -11.04 -0.58
C LEU A 244 -17.70 -10.77 -1.94
N SER A 245 -16.36 -10.67 -1.97
CA SER A 245 -15.54 -10.46 -3.18
C SER A 245 -15.86 -11.45 -4.31
N ALA A 246 -16.15 -12.71 -3.97
CA ALA A 246 -16.51 -13.73 -4.94
C ALA A 246 -17.78 -13.40 -5.74
N ARG A 247 -18.60 -12.44 -5.29
CA ARG A 247 -19.88 -12.06 -5.90
C ARG A 247 -19.83 -10.75 -6.69
N ILE A 248 -18.76 -9.95 -6.55
CA ILE A 248 -18.66 -8.62 -7.19
C ILE A 248 -17.68 -8.71 -8.37
N PRO A 249 -18.12 -8.44 -9.61
CA PRO A 249 -17.26 -8.46 -10.79
C PRO A 249 -16.14 -7.40 -10.68
N GLU A 250 -14.92 -7.75 -11.07
CA GLU A 250 -13.76 -6.82 -11.12
C GLU A 250 -14.08 -5.57 -11.99
N ALA A 251 -14.94 -5.74 -12.98
CA ALA A 251 -15.40 -4.66 -13.87
C ALA A 251 -16.16 -3.53 -13.14
N VAL A 252 -16.79 -3.81 -12.01
CA VAL A 252 -17.49 -2.81 -11.18
C VAL A 252 -16.54 -2.25 -10.12
N LEU A 253 -15.81 -3.14 -9.48
CA LEU A 253 -14.96 -2.81 -8.34
C LEU A 253 -13.82 -1.86 -8.72
N ARG A 254 -13.19 -2.12 -9.85
CA ARG A 254 -12.03 -1.39 -10.34
C ARG A 254 -12.30 0.08 -10.66
N PRO A 255 -13.33 0.47 -11.45
CA PRO A 255 -13.64 1.88 -11.66
C PRO A 255 -14.08 2.59 -10.39
N VAL A 256 -14.83 1.94 -9.49
CA VAL A 256 -15.22 2.52 -8.20
C VAL A 256 -14.00 2.87 -7.37
N LEU A 257 -13.05 1.95 -7.23
CA LEU A 257 -11.80 2.22 -6.51
C LEU A 257 -10.97 3.33 -7.18
N ALA A 258 -10.84 3.26 -8.50
CA ALA A 258 -10.05 4.25 -9.24
C ALA A 258 -10.64 5.66 -9.10
N THR A 259 -11.96 5.82 -9.23
CA THR A 259 -12.63 7.12 -9.05
C THR A 259 -12.53 7.62 -7.62
N MET A 260 -12.65 6.74 -6.63
CA MET A 260 -12.47 7.09 -5.23
C MET A 260 -11.03 7.57 -4.96
N LEU A 261 -10.02 6.85 -5.44
CA LEU A 261 -8.61 7.23 -5.29
C LEU A 261 -8.27 8.53 -6.02
N LEU A 262 -8.84 8.75 -7.22
CA LEU A 262 -8.69 10.02 -7.94
C LEU A 262 -9.27 11.19 -7.14
N PHE A 263 -10.50 11.04 -6.65
CA PHE A 263 -11.16 12.08 -5.88
C PHE A 263 -10.39 12.39 -4.59
N ILE A 264 -9.96 11.35 -3.87
CA ILE A 264 -9.18 11.49 -2.64
C ILE A 264 -7.81 12.12 -2.94
N GLY A 265 -7.10 11.63 -3.95
CA GLY A 265 -5.79 12.16 -4.34
C GLY A 265 -5.86 13.62 -4.75
N PHE A 266 -6.89 13.99 -5.52
CA PHE A 266 -7.13 15.37 -5.91
C PHE A 266 -7.44 16.25 -4.69
N LYS A 267 -8.33 15.81 -3.78
CA LYS A 267 -8.64 16.54 -2.56
C LYS A 267 -7.41 16.76 -1.68
N MET A 268 -6.51 15.78 -1.60
CA MET A 268 -5.29 15.88 -0.80
C MET A 268 -4.25 16.86 -1.36
N VAL A 269 -4.31 17.21 -2.65
CA VAL A 269 -3.45 18.27 -3.21
C VAL A 269 -3.77 19.64 -2.61
N PHE A 270 -5.01 19.84 -2.12
CA PHE A 270 -5.48 21.11 -1.58
C PHE A 270 -5.55 21.15 -0.03
N VAL A 271 -5.05 20.10 0.63
CA VAL A 271 -4.93 20.01 2.09
C VAL A 271 -3.49 20.27 2.52
#